data_3a3cb08ee8f29c28cd0f00cf285b9edc
#
_entry.id   3a3cb08ee8f29c28cd0f00cf285b9edc
#
_cell.length_a   1.000
_cell.length_b   1.000
_cell.length_c   1.000
_cell.angle_alpha   90.00
_cell.angle_beta   90.00
_cell.angle_gamma   90.00
#
_symmetry.space_group_name_H-M   'P 1'
#
loop_
_entity.id
_entity.type
_entity.pdbx_description
1 polymer ?
#
loop_
_entity_poly.entity_id
_entity_poly.type
_entity_poly.pdbx_seq_one_letter_code
_entity_poly.pdbx_strand_id
1 'polypeptide(L)'
;MNQDNSKKSKQNIPSYFNNIWIILGIICAVSFLLRIIWIPHEAPVTLDSAGYFWYAIDTSITGSFPNSECGWRCTFPNTGWSSFLSIFFMIFSSDNYLDYMNLQRYLGVIISVVTIIPMYYFCKIFVEKKYAIIAVILFTFNPRIIENSILGITEPMYILSIVLMLYTFFQHGKNYPYITFAIIGIISIVRYEGLLLFVPISLLYFYKFKFSKRTILKYFIAVTVFLLIIIPWGMMKTDLTGSDGMVTNVVNGPIYYSNVINENQDPNSVIINLIKTGITNMFKFLGLSTLPLLTFLIPL
;
A
#
# COMPACT_ATOMS: atom_id res chain seq x y z
N MET A 1 -51.16 -9.12 -41.29
CA MET A 1 -49.78 -8.66 -41.10
C MET A 1 -49.72 -8.14 -39.67
N ASN A 2 -49.44 -9.05 -38.71
CA ASN A 2 -49.45 -8.78 -37.26
C ASN A 2 -48.07 -8.29 -36.84
N GLN A 3 -47.98 -7.05 -36.36
CA GLN A 3 -46.81 -6.55 -35.69
C GLN A 3 -46.84 -7.01 -34.22
N ASP A 4 -45.92 -7.89 -33.90
CA ASP A 4 -45.70 -8.46 -32.57
C ASP A 4 -44.98 -7.44 -31.71
N ASN A 5 -45.72 -6.75 -30.84
CA ASN A 5 -45.21 -5.80 -29.85
C ASN A 5 -44.67 -6.56 -28.63
N SER A 6 -43.46 -7.12 -28.70
CA SER A 6 -42.77 -7.61 -27.53
C SER A 6 -42.30 -6.45 -26.65
N LYS A 7 -43.16 -5.98 -25.74
CA LYS A 7 -42.80 -5.12 -24.62
C LYS A 7 -41.81 -5.87 -23.72
N LYS A 8 -40.51 -5.62 -23.92
CA LYS A 8 -39.51 -6.01 -22.92
C LYS A 8 -39.88 -5.33 -21.59
N SER A 9 -40.35 -6.10 -20.64
CA SER A 9 -40.54 -5.72 -19.25
C SER A 9 -39.21 -5.22 -18.71
N LYS A 10 -39.04 -3.90 -18.60
CA LYS A 10 -37.95 -3.31 -17.78
C LYS A 10 -38.28 -3.64 -16.34
N GLN A 11 -37.63 -4.64 -15.78
CA GLN A 11 -37.63 -4.85 -14.33
C GLN A 11 -37.19 -3.54 -13.67
N ASN A 12 -38.10 -2.89 -12.98
CA ASN A 12 -37.86 -1.73 -12.15
C ASN A 12 -36.99 -2.15 -10.96
N ILE A 13 -35.68 -2.10 -11.12
CA ILE A 13 -34.76 -2.22 -9.99
C ILE A 13 -35.05 -1.06 -9.04
N PRO A 14 -35.32 -1.31 -7.74
CA PRO A 14 -35.63 -0.27 -6.77
C PRO A 14 -34.57 0.85 -6.83
N SER A 15 -34.99 2.11 -6.80
CA SER A 15 -34.12 3.30 -6.96
C SER A 15 -32.97 3.37 -5.95
N TYR A 16 -33.08 2.71 -4.81
CA TYR A 16 -32.04 2.60 -3.79
C TYR A 16 -30.77 1.91 -4.29
N PHE A 17 -30.86 0.89 -5.12
CA PHE A 17 -29.69 0.22 -5.72
C PHE A 17 -29.00 1.04 -6.81
N ASN A 18 -29.59 2.14 -7.26
CA ASN A 18 -28.96 3.07 -8.18
C ASN A 18 -27.96 4.02 -7.49
N ASN A 19 -28.03 4.17 -6.16
CA ASN A 19 -27.13 5.02 -5.41
C ASN A 19 -25.86 4.24 -5.03
N ILE A 20 -24.76 4.52 -5.74
CA ILE A 20 -23.47 3.86 -5.54
C ILE A 20 -22.93 4.00 -4.11
N TRP A 21 -23.24 5.13 -3.45
CA TRP A 21 -22.76 5.39 -2.10
C TRP A 21 -23.36 4.44 -1.07
N ILE A 22 -24.64 4.03 -1.28
CA ILE A 22 -25.29 3.03 -0.41
C ILE A 22 -24.58 1.68 -0.58
N ILE A 23 -24.30 1.27 -1.81
CA ILE A 23 -23.64 0.00 -2.10
C ILE A 23 -22.23 -0.01 -1.50
N LEU A 24 -21.45 1.04 -1.73
CA LEU A 24 -20.10 1.16 -1.16
C LEU A 24 -20.16 1.21 0.37
N GLY A 25 -21.13 1.93 0.95
CA GLY A 25 -21.36 1.98 2.40
C GLY A 25 -21.62 0.61 3.01
N ILE A 26 -22.47 -0.21 2.35
CA ILE A 26 -22.74 -1.60 2.79
C ILE A 26 -21.47 -2.45 2.69
N ILE A 27 -20.72 -2.36 1.58
CA ILE A 27 -19.45 -3.10 1.42
C ILE A 27 -18.46 -2.68 2.51
N CYS A 28 -18.31 -1.39 2.79
CA CYS A 28 -17.44 -0.88 3.85
C CYS A 28 -17.87 -1.40 5.23
N ALA A 29 -19.17 -1.35 5.55
CA ALA A 29 -19.68 -1.80 6.84
C ALA A 29 -19.48 -3.30 7.06
N VAL A 30 -19.84 -4.13 6.07
CA VAL A 30 -19.65 -5.59 6.13
C VAL A 30 -18.16 -5.92 6.23
N SER A 31 -17.33 -5.26 5.42
CA SER A 31 -15.88 -5.44 5.42
C SER A 31 -15.24 -5.06 6.76
N PHE A 32 -15.69 -3.96 7.37
CA PHE A 32 -15.22 -3.51 8.68
C PHE A 32 -15.59 -4.50 9.78
N LEU A 33 -16.87 -4.89 9.86
CA LEU A 33 -17.37 -5.84 10.86
C LEU A 33 -16.63 -7.18 10.79
N LEU A 34 -16.45 -7.71 9.57
CA LEU A 34 -15.73 -8.97 9.37
C LEU A 34 -14.30 -8.90 9.90
N ARG A 35 -13.57 -7.80 9.62
CA ARG A 35 -12.19 -7.63 10.09
C ARG A 35 -12.11 -7.45 11.60
N ILE A 36 -13.02 -6.71 12.21
CA ILE A 36 -13.05 -6.50 13.68
C ILE A 36 -13.26 -7.83 14.42
N ILE A 37 -14.15 -8.69 13.93
CA ILE A 37 -14.40 -10.00 14.52
C ILE A 37 -13.14 -10.89 14.47
N TRP A 38 -12.29 -10.71 13.46
CA TRP A 38 -11.11 -11.53 13.25
C TRP A 38 -9.83 -10.98 13.90
N ILE A 39 -9.87 -9.79 14.50
CA ILE A 39 -8.72 -9.25 15.25
C ILE A 39 -8.44 -10.13 16.47
N PRO A 40 -7.19 -10.60 16.67
CA PRO A 40 -6.79 -11.33 17.87
C PRO A 40 -6.52 -10.34 19.03
N HIS A 41 -7.58 -9.88 19.70
CA HIS A 41 -7.53 -8.81 20.70
C HIS A 41 -6.65 -9.14 21.91
N GLU A 42 -6.54 -10.40 22.27
CA GLU A 42 -5.78 -10.85 23.46
C GLU A 42 -4.33 -11.22 23.14
N ALA A 43 -3.96 -11.26 21.85
CA ALA A 43 -2.61 -11.61 21.44
C ALA A 43 -1.77 -10.36 21.14
N PRO A 44 -0.50 -10.31 21.57
CA PRO A 44 0.40 -9.22 21.19
C PRO A 44 0.68 -9.21 19.66
N VAL A 45 1.11 -8.08 19.15
CA VAL A 45 1.65 -8.01 17.78
C VAL A 45 3.01 -8.68 17.72
N THR A 46 3.35 -9.26 16.56
CA THR A 46 4.57 -10.06 16.41
C THR A 46 5.38 -9.63 15.19
N LEU A 47 6.64 -10.06 15.10
CA LEU A 47 7.54 -9.82 13.97
C LEU A 47 7.63 -8.33 13.59
N ASP A 48 7.46 -8.02 12.32
CA ASP A 48 7.55 -6.65 11.79
C ASP A 48 6.56 -5.69 12.47
N SER A 49 5.37 -6.18 12.78
CA SER A 49 4.35 -5.41 13.49
C SER A 49 4.81 -4.93 14.86
N ALA A 50 5.56 -5.76 15.59
CA ALA A 50 6.17 -5.37 16.87
C ALA A 50 7.28 -4.32 16.69
N GLY A 51 8.05 -4.41 15.60
CA GLY A 51 9.04 -3.39 15.25
C GLY A 51 8.39 -2.03 15.00
N TYR A 52 7.32 -1.97 14.22
CA TYR A 52 6.56 -0.74 13.99
C TYR A 52 5.94 -0.19 15.27
N PHE A 53 5.41 -1.08 16.12
CA PHE A 53 4.84 -0.74 17.41
C PHE A 53 5.85 -0.02 18.31
N TRP A 54 6.98 -0.65 18.60
CA TRP A 54 7.97 -0.07 19.49
C TRP A 54 8.56 1.22 18.96
N TYR A 55 8.80 1.29 17.64
CA TYR A 55 9.24 2.53 17.01
C TYR A 55 8.22 3.66 17.18
N ALA A 56 6.92 3.35 17.05
CA ALA A 56 5.84 4.32 17.23
C ALA A 56 5.71 4.77 18.68
N ILE A 57 5.86 3.86 19.66
CA ILE A 57 5.89 4.20 21.10
C ILE A 57 7.05 5.14 21.39
N ASP A 58 8.27 4.77 21.01
CA ASP A 58 9.46 5.61 21.25
C ASP A 58 9.27 7.02 20.63
N THR A 59 8.78 7.08 19.39
CA THR A 59 8.50 8.37 18.72
C THR A 59 7.39 9.16 19.41
N SER A 60 6.36 8.50 19.94
CA SER A 60 5.24 9.18 20.62
C SER A 60 5.66 9.80 21.96
N ILE A 61 6.64 9.20 22.63
CA ILE A 61 7.16 9.68 23.93
C ILE A 61 8.20 10.79 23.73
N THR A 62 9.14 10.60 22.79
CA THR A 62 10.27 11.50 22.59
C THR A 62 9.98 12.68 21.67
N GLY A 63 8.93 12.58 20.83
CA GLY A 63 8.62 13.54 19.77
C GLY A 63 9.62 13.52 18.60
N SER A 64 10.58 12.60 18.60
CA SER A 64 11.62 12.46 17.58
C SER A 64 11.76 11.00 17.15
N PHE A 65 12.41 10.76 16.01
CA PHE A 65 12.78 9.39 15.65
C PHE A 65 13.74 8.80 16.66
N PRO A 66 13.61 7.50 17.00
CA PRO A 66 14.58 6.82 17.84
C PRO A 66 16.01 6.97 17.29
N ASN A 67 16.97 7.25 18.15
CA ASN A 67 18.37 7.40 17.79
C ASN A 67 19.12 6.07 17.67
N SER A 68 20.41 6.10 17.28
CA SER A 68 21.23 4.91 17.09
C SER A 68 21.47 4.09 18.35
N GLU A 69 21.23 4.65 19.55
CA GLU A 69 21.43 3.97 20.82
C GLU A 69 20.30 2.95 21.15
N CYS A 70 19.17 3.01 20.47
CA CYS A 70 18.04 2.11 20.73
C CYS A 70 18.16 0.72 20.05
N GLY A 71 19.32 0.38 19.46
CA GLY A 71 19.60 -0.90 18.84
C GLY A 71 18.83 -1.15 17.53
N TRP A 72 18.35 -2.38 17.32
CA TRP A 72 17.70 -2.79 16.06
C TRP A 72 16.44 -1.98 15.72
N ARG A 73 15.76 -1.38 16.69
CA ARG A 73 14.58 -0.53 16.51
C ARG A 73 14.87 0.73 15.71
N CYS A 74 16.07 1.30 15.88
CA CYS A 74 16.47 2.53 15.19
C CYS A 74 16.78 2.32 13.72
N THR A 75 17.22 1.13 13.36
CA THR A 75 17.58 0.79 11.98
C THR A 75 16.36 0.33 11.15
N PHE A 76 15.16 0.30 11.74
CA PHE A 76 13.97 -0.17 11.06
C PHE A 76 13.68 0.70 9.81
N PRO A 77 13.58 0.09 8.61
CA PRO A 77 13.58 0.86 7.36
C PRO A 77 12.27 1.63 7.13
N ASN A 78 11.13 0.99 7.37
CA ASN A 78 9.80 1.47 6.98
C ASN A 78 9.17 2.36 8.06
N THR A 79 9.70 3.58 8.24
CA THR A 79 9.33 4.45 9.37
C THR A 79 8.04 5.25 9.18
N GLY A 80 7.53 5.38 7.96
CA GLY A 80 6.33 6.16 7.69
C GLY A 80 5.08 5.63 8.39
N TRP A 81 4.92 4.30 8.46
CA TRP A 81 3.82 3.67 9.21
C TRP A 81 3.93 3.93 10.70
N SER A 82 5.11 3.73 11.29
CA SER A 82 5.34 3.98 12.71
C SER A 82 5.14 5.45 13.08
N SER A 83 5.56 6.38 12.23
CA SER A 83 5.35 7.80 12.43
C SER A 83 3.87 8.19 12.33
N PHE A 84 3.12 7.54 11.45
CA PHE A 84 1.67 7.70 11.41
C PHE A 84 1.02 7.17 12.70
N LEU A 85 1.41 5.99 13.18
CA LEU A 85 0.92 5.41 14.43
C LEU A 85 1.23 6.30 15.64
N SER A 86 2.44 6.88 15.70
CA SER A 86 2.88 7.70 16.83
C SER A 86 1.95 8.90 17.09
N ILE A 87 1.35 9.48 16.03
CA ILE A 87 0.37 10.57 16.16
C ILE A 87 -0.85 10.11 16.98
N PHE A 88 -1.34 8.91 16.73
CA PHE A 88 -2.47 8.35 17.47
C PHE A 88 -2.07 7.91 18.87
N PHE A 89 -0.86 7.37 19.02
CA PHE A 89 -0.33 6.95 20.33
C PHE A 89 -0.09 8.12 21.28
N MET A 90 0.24 9.32 20.76
CA MET A 90 0.34 10.55 21.55
C MET A 90 -1.01 11.00 22.14
N ILE A 91 -2.11 10.70 21.46
CA ILE A 91 -3.47 11.12 21.85
C ILE A 91 -4.14 10.05 22.72
N PHE A 92 -3.83 8.79 22.44
CA PHE A 92 -4.39 7.64 23.14
C PHE A 92 -3.67 7.44 24.49
N SER A 93 -4.41 7.16 25.54
CA SER A 93 -3.85 6.92 26.88
C SER A 93 -4.37 5.60 27.42
N SER A 94 -3.46 4.66 27.70
CA SER A 94 -3.73 3.39 28.38
C SER A 94 -2.49 2.95 29.14
N ASP A 95 -2.69 2.27 30.27
CA ASP A 95 -1.61 1.65 31.05
C ASP A 95 -1.19 0.30 30.49
N ASN A 96 -1.91 -0.22 29.49
CA ASN A 96 -1.67 -1.52 28.89
C ASN A 96 -1.17 -1.41 27.44
N TYR A 97 0.01 -1.92 27.17
CA TYR A 97 0.57 -1.96 25.79
C TYR A 97 -0.30 -2.74 24.79
N LEU A 98 -1.08 -3.71 25.27
CA LEU A 98 -1.98 -4.47 24.39
C LEU A 98 -3.06 -3.59 23.77
N ASP A 99 -3.53 -2.55 24.48
CA ASP A 99 -4.51 -1.60 23.94
C ASP A 99 -3.93 -0.77 22.81
N TYR A 100 -2.67 -0.35 22.90
CA TYR A 100 -1.96 0.31 21.80
C TYR A 100 -1.72 -0.61 20.61
N MET A 101 -1.42 -1.90 20.87
CA MET A 101 -1.28 -2.91 19.81
C MET A 101 -2.61 -3.15 19.09
N ASN A 102 -3.72 -3.16 19.83
CA ASN A 102 -5.05 -3.24 19.24
C ASN A 102 -5.40 -1.97 18.48
N LEU A 103 -5.05 -0.78 18.97
CA LEU A 103 -5.20 0.48 18.23
C LEU A 103 -4.45 0.45 16.90
N GLN A 104 -3.21 -0.07 16.87
CA GLN A 104 -2.44 -0.27 15.63
C GLN A 104 -3.20 -1.15 14.62
N ARG A 105 -3.82 -2.25 15.08
CA ARG A 105 -4.64 -3.13 14.23
C ARG A 105 -5.90 -2.43 13.72
N TYR A 106 -6.60 -1.71 14.61
CA TYR A 106 -7.80 -0.94 14.22
C TYR A 106 -7.48 0.10 13.14
N LEU A 107 -6.36 0.81 13.26
CA LEU A 107 -5.91 1.76 12.24
C LEU A 107 -5.63 1.06 10.91
N GLY A 108 -5.00 -0.11 10.91
CA GLY A 108 -4.82 -0.94 9.72
C GLY A 108 -6.14 -1.33 9.07
N VAL A 109 -7.13 -1.76 9.87
CA VAL A 109 -8.48 -2.09 9.39
C VAL A 109 -9.18 -0.88 8.79
N ILE A 110 -9.16 0.27 9.47
CA ILE A 110 -9.78 1.51 8.99
C ILE A 110 -9.20 1.90 7.63
N ILE A 111 -7.86 1.92 7.49
CA ILE A 111 -7.18 2.25 6.24
C ILE A 111 -7.57 1.26 5.12
N SER A 112 -7.61 -0.04 5.43
CA SER A 112 -8.01 -1.07 4.47
C SER A 112 -9.46 -0.87 3.98
N VAL A 113 -10.37 -0.49 4.87
CA VAL A 113 -11.78 -0.20 4.52
C VAL A 113 -11.89 1.09 3.73
N VAL A 114 -11.16 2.14 4.10
CA VAL A 114 -11.13 3.41 3.35
C VAL A 114 -10.63 3.19 1.92
N THR A 115 -9.74 2.22 1.69
CA THR A 115 -9.22 1.87 0.35
C THR A 115 -10.31 1.43 -0.63
N ILE A 116 -11.44 0.95 -0.16
CA ILE A 116 -12.58 0.50 -0.98
C ILE A 116 -13.08 1.63 -1.91
N ILE A 117 -13.13 2.85 -1.39
CA ILE A 117 -13.64 4.02 -2.14
C ILE A 117 -12.73 4.38 -3.32
N PRO A 118 -11.43 4.67 -3.14
CA PRO A 118 -10.55 4.97 -4.27
C PRO A 118 -10.37 3.78 -5.20
N MET A 119 -10.44 2.54 -4.71
CA MET A 119 -10.40 1.33 -5.55
C MET A 119 -11.59 1.28 -6.50
N TYR A 120 -12.80 1.60 -6.04
CA TYR A 120 -13.96 1.71 -6.91
C TYR A 120 -13.77 2.74 -8.03
N TYR A 121 -13.31 3.95 -7.67
CA TYR A 121 -13.09 5.01 -8.66
C TYR A 121 -11.96 4.66 -9.63
N PHE A 122 -10.93 3.97 -9.18
CA PHE A 122 -9.87 3.47 -10.04
C PHE A 122 -10.39 2.43 -11.05
N CYS A 123 -11.12 1.42 -10.58
CA CYS A 123 -11.73 0.42 -11.47
C CYS A 123 -12.69 1.04 -12.47
N LYS A 124 -13.47 2.05 -12.06
CA LYS A 124 -14.42 2.76 -12.93
C LYS A 124 -13.78 3.49 -14.12
N ILE A 125 -12.47 3.73 -14.08
CA ILE A 125 -11.73 4.30 -15.23
C ILE A 125 -11.72 3.33 -16.41
N PHE A 126 -11.69 2.02 -16.13
CA PHE A 126 -11.48 0.97 -17.15
C PHE A 126 -12.74 0.18 -17.49
N VAL A 127 -13.68 0.10 -16.54
CA VAL A 127 -14.88 -0.75 -16.68
C VAL A 127 -16.15 -0.03 -16.24
N GLU A 128 -17.30 -0.55 -16.67
CA GLU A 128 -18.62 -0.05 -16.27
C GLU A 128 -18.85 -0.22 -14.76
N LYS A 129 -19.76 0.60 -14.19
CA LYS A 129 -20.14 0.63 -12.78
C LYS A 129 -20.34 -0.75 -12.15
N LYS A 130 -21.07 -1.65 -12.83
CA LYS A 130 -21.37 -3.00 -12.32
C LYS A 130 -20.13 -3.88 -12.16
N TYR A 131 -19.20 -3.83 -13.12
CA TYR A 131 -17.96 -4.59 -13.07
C TYR A 131 -16.95 -3.98 -12.08
N ALA A 132 -16.96 -2.65 -11.94
CA ALA A 132 -16.16 -1.98 -10.91
C ALA A 132 -16.58 -2.40 -9.50
N ILE A 133 -17.89 -2.56 -9.23
CA ILE A 133 -18.39 -3.06 -7.94
C ILE A 133 -17.91 -4.52 -7.71
N ILE A 134 -18.00 -5.38 -8.71
CA ILE A 134 -17.52 -6.77 -8.60
C ILE A 134 -16.04 -6.80 -8.29
N ALA A 135 -15.23 -6.01 -9.01
CA ALA A 135 -13.79 -5.93 -8.77
C ALA A 135 -13.47 -5.46 -7.34
N VAL A 136 -14.21 -4.48 -6.83
CA VAL A 136 -14.07 -3.98 -5.45
C VAL A 136 -14.44 -5.05 -4.43
N ILE A 137 -15.53 -5.82 -4.66
CA ILE A 137 -15.93 -6.93 -3.78
C ILE A 137 -14.82 -7.98 -3.74
N LEU A 138 -14.32 -8.42 -4.89
CA LEU A 138 -13.24 -9.41 -4.99
C LEU A 138 -11.96 -8.92 -4.29
N PHE A 139 -11.60 -7.65 -4.45
CA PHE A 139 -10.47 -7.05 -3.74
C PHE A 139 -10.71 -7.03 -2.23
N THR A 140 -11.85 -6.51 -1.79
CA THR A 140 -12.19 -6.27 -0.38
C THR A 140 -12.24 -7.55 0.44
N PHE A 141 -12.81 -8.61 -0.14
CA PHE A 141 -12.99 -9.90 0.52
C PHE A 141 -11.89 -10.92 0.16
N ASN A 142 -10.80 -10.48 -0.47
CA ASN A 142 -9.63 -11.31 -0.67
C ASN A 142 -9.03 -11.67 0.70
N PRO A 143 -8.81 -12.97 1.01
CA PRO A 143 -8.30 -13.41 2.31
C PRO A 143 -6.98 -12.74 2.69
N ARG A 144 -6.06 -12.54 1.72
CA ARG A 144 -4.77 -11.89 1.95
C ARG A 144 -4.90 -10.42 2.33
N ILE A 145 -5.86 -9.69 1.72
CA ILE A 145 -6.14 -8.29 2.05
C ILE A 145 -6.73 -8.19 3.46
N ILE A 146 -7.61 -9.13 3.83
CA ILE A 146 -8.19 -9.18 5.18
C ILE A 146 -7.08 -9.46 6.20
N GLU A 147 -6.30 -10.53 6.00
CA GLU A 147 -5.20 -10.92 6.87
C GLU A 147 -4.24 -9.75 7.11
N ASN A 148 -3.71 -9.14 6.04
CA ASN A 148 -2.77 -8.03 6.15
C ASN A 148 -3.36 -6.83 6.91
N SER A 149 -4.67 -6.62 6.86
CA SER A 149 -5.31 -5.49 7.53
C SER A 149 -5.40 -5.62 9.05
N ILE A 150 -5.38 -6.84 9.58
CA ILE A 150 -5.51 -7.13 11.02
C ILE A 150 -4.17 -7.37 11.71
N LEU A 151 -3.07 -7.47 10.96
CA LEU A 151 -1.74 -7.72 11.51
C LEU A 151 -1.06 -6.49 12.11
N GLY A 152 -1.55 -5.27 11.83
CA GLY A 152 -0.92 -4.02 12.26
C GLY A 152 0.36 -3.67 11.51
N ILE A 153 0.49 -4.09 10.26
CA ILE A 153 1.64 -3.91 9.38
C ILE A 153 1.42 -2.77 8.36
N THR A 154 2.44 -2.47 7.56
CA THR A 154 2.44 -1.35 6.59
C THR A 154 1.52 -1.54 5.39
N GLU A 155 1.13 -2.78 5.08
CA GLU A 155 0.45 -3.16 3.85
C GLU A 155 -0.86 -2.41 3.60
N PRO A 156 -1.75 -2.18 4.58
CA PRO A 156 -2.97 -1.41 4.34
C PRO A 156 -2.69 0.01 3.82
N MET A 157 -1.73 0.71 4.44
CA MET A 157 -1.35 2.06 4.05
C MET A 157 -0.62 2.09 2.69
N TYR A 158 0.23 1.09 2.45
CA TYR A 158 0.93 0.91 1.18
C TYR A 158 -0.06 0.66 0.03
N ILE A 159 -1.04 -0.23 0.21
CA ILE A 159 -2.07 -0.55 -0.79
C ILE A 159 -2.96 0.66 -1.06
N LEU A 160 -3.43 1.37 -0.02
CA LEU A 160 -4.20 2.60 -0.18
C LEU A 160 -3.43 3.61 -1.04
N SER A 161 -2.16 3.81 -0.72
CA SER A 161 -1.31 4.78 -1.42
C SER A 161 -1.06 4.38 -2.88
N ILE A 162 -0.84 3.09 -3.17
CA ILE A 162 -0.73 2.58 -4.55
C ILE A 162 -2.03 2.80 -5.33
N VAL A 163 -3.18 2.50 -4.74
CA VAL A 163 -4.48 2.69 -5.39
C VAL A 163 -4.72 4.18 -5.69
N LEU A 164 -4.40 5.08 -4.75
CA LEU A 164 -4.49 6.52 -4.96
C LEU A 164 -3.51 7.01 -6.03
N MET A 165 -2.27 6.51 -6.04
CA MET A 165 -1.26 6.82 -7.05
C MET A 165 -1.76 6.42 -8.45
N LEU A 166 -2.25 5.20 -8.61
CA LEU A 166 -2.78 4.71 -9.90
C LEU A 166 -4.02 5.50 -10.30
N TYR A 167 -4.95 5.74 -9.38
CA TYR A 167 -6.14 6.53 -9.64
C TYR A 167 -5.77 7.92 -10.15
N THR A 168 -4.88 8.65 -9.46
CA THR A 168 -4.45 9.99 -9.87
C THR A 168 -3.68 9.97 -11.19
N PHE A 169 -2.83 8.96 -11.41
CA PHE A 169 -2.08 8.83 -12.66
C PHE A 169 -3.00 8.67 -13.88
N PHE A 170 -4.07 7.87 -13.78
CA PHE A 170 -4.98 7.62 -14.90
C PHE A 170 -6.03 8.71 -15.07
N GLN A 171 -6.23 9.61 -14.11
CA GLN A 171 -7.13 10.74 -14.25
C GLN A 171 -6.68 11.75 -15.32
N HIS A 172 -7.64 12.51 -15.86
CA HIS A 172 -7.42 13.57 -16.82
C HIS A 172 -7.47 14.94 -16.11
N GLY A 173 -6.31 15.63 -16.01
CA GLY A 173 -6.24 16.95 -15.41
C GLY A 173 -4.80 17.44 -15.29
N LYS A 174 -4.64 18.79 -15.19
CA LYS A 174 -3.32 19.42 -15.23
C LYS A 174 -2.46 19.12 -14.01
N ASN A 175 -3.07 18.90 -12.85
CA ASN A 175 -2.39 18.75 -11.56
C ASN A 175 -2.17 17.31 -11.12
N TYR A 176 -2.85 16.33 -11.73
CA TYR A 176 -2.76 14.94 -11.33
C TYR A 176 -1.35 14.35 -11.39
N PRO A 177 -0.47 14.69 -12.35
CA PRO A 177 0.90 14.19 -12.33
C PRO A 177 1.67 14.60 -11.06
N TYR A 178 1.51 15.84 -10.60
CA TYR A 178 2.19 16.31 -9.39
C TYR A 178 1.71 15.55 -8.14
N ILE A 179 0.41 15.30 -8.04
CA ILE A 179 -0.20 14.50 -6.96
C ILE A 179 0.31 13.06 -7.03
N THR A 180 0.40 12.47 -8.22
CA THR A 180 0.92 11.11 -8.41
C THR A 180 2.34 10.99 -7.88
N PHE A 181 3.24 11.91 -8.24
CA PHE A 181 4.63 11.90 -7.77
C PHE A 181 4.76 12.22 -6.28
N ALA A 182 3.89 13.09 -5.74
CA ALA A 182 3.80 13.30 -4.29
C ALA A 182 3.42 12.00 -3.56
N ILE A 183 2.43 11.27 -4.07
CA ILE A 183 2.02 10.00 -3.47
C ILE A 183 3.14 8.96 -3.55
N ILE A 184 3.94 8.91 -4.64
CA ILE A 184 5.11 8.02 -4.72
C ILE A 184 6.12 8.36 -3.62
N GLY A 185 6.33 9.65 -3.33
CA GLY A 185 7.17 10.08 -2.20
C GLY A 185 6.64 9.56 -0.86
N ILE A 186 5.33 9.67 -0.62
CA ILE A 186 4.69 9.13 0.60
C ILE A 186 4.81 7.60 0.66
N ILE A 187 4.56 6.89 -0.45
CA ILE A 187 4.73 5.44 -0.53
C ILE A 187 6.15 5.04 -0.15
N SER A 188 7.16 5.78 -0.61
CA SER A 188 8.58 5.51 -0.35
C SER A 188 8.95 5.69 1.13
N ILE A 189 8.28 6.59 1.85
CA ILE A 189 8.42 6.76 3.30
C ILE A 189 7.76 5.61 4.05
N VAL A 190 6.58 5.16 3.61
CA VAL A 190 5.86 4.03 4.23
C VAL A 190 6.60 2.73 4.02
N ARG A 191 7.10 2.52 2.80
CA ARG A 191 7.90 1.34 2.41
C ARG A 191 8.94 1.75 1.38
N TYR A 192 10.22 1.47 1.64
CA TYR A 192 11.32 1.85 0.75
C TYR A 192 11.19 1.27 -0.67
N GLU A 193 10.49 0.14 -0.83
CA GLU A 193 10.17 -0.45 -2.14
C GLU A 193 9.33 0.50 -3.02
N GLY A 194 8.66 1.49 -2.41
CA GLY A 194 7.95 2.55 -3.12
C GLY A 194 8.83 3.37 -4.06
N LEU A 195 10.13 3.50 -3.76
CA LEU A 195 11.11 4.14 -4.66
C LEU A 195 11.16 3.46 -6.04
N LEU A 196 10.98 2.14 -6.08
CA LEU A 196 10.99 1.38 -7.33
C LEU A 196 9.82 1.77 -8.25
N LEU A 197 8.70 2.27 -7.70
CA LEU A 197 7.56 2.73 -8.49
C LEU A 197 7.85 4.01 -9.28
N PHE A 198 8.87 4.77 -8.86
CA PHE A 198 9.27 5.99 -9.54
C PHE A 198 9.66 5.72 -11.01
N VAL A 199 10.40 4.64 -11.27
CA VAL A 199 10.89 4.31 -12.61
C VAL A 199 9.72 3.96 -13.58
N PRO A 200 8.86 2.96 -13.30
CA PRO A 200 7.78 2.61 -14.21
C PRO A 200 6.76 3.76 -14.39
N ILE A 201 6.48 4.52 -13.34
CA ILE A 201 5.55 5.67 -13.47
C ILE A 201 6.17 6.79 -14.32
N SER A 202 7.49 7.03 -14.22
CA SER A 202 8.19 7.97 -15.08
C SER A 202 8.15 7.54 -16.56
N LEU A 203 8.36 6.27 -16.86
CA LEU A 203 8.24 5.73 -18.20
C LEU A 203 6.82 5.87 -18.75
N LEU A 204 5.81 5.49 -17.94
CA LEU A 204 4.40 5.64 -18.30
C LEU A 204 3.99 7.12 -18.46
N TYR A 205 4.60 8.03 -17.70
CA TYR A 205 4.35 9.45 -17.82
C TYR A 205 4.73 9.96 -19.24
N PHE A 206 5.92 9.65 -19.73
CA PHE A 206 6.35 10.05 -21.06
C PHE A 206 5.57 9.31 -22.17
N TYR A 207 5.20 8.07 -21.95
CA TYR A 207 4.31 7.34 -22.86
C TYR A 207 2.94 8.03 -22.98
N LYS A 208 2.32 8.43 -21.85
CA LYS A 208 0.99 9.06 -21.81
C LYS A 208 0.98 10.48 -22.37
N PHE A 209 1.96 11.31 -21.99
CA PHE A 209 1.96 12.74 -22.33
C PHE A 209 2.85 13.12 -23.51
N LYS A 210 3.55 12.16 -24.09
CA LYS A 210 4.51 12.32 -25.19
C LYS A 210 5.65 13.28 -24.85
N PHE A 211 6.74 13.24 -25.58
CA PHE A 211 7.88 14.11 -25.38
C PHE A 211 7.62 15.51 -25.98
N SER A 212 7.57 16.53 -25.15
CA SER A 212 7.54 17.94 -25.54
C SER A 212 8.25 18.78 -24.48
N LYS A 213 8.74 19.98 -24.83
CA LYS A 213 9.38 20.89 -23.85
C LYS A 213 8.49 21.16 -22.64
N ARG A 214 7.17 21.34 -22.86
CA ARG A 214 6.19 21.58 -21.80
C ARG A 214 5.99 20.33 -20.93
N THR A 215 5.97 19.13 -21.50
CA THR A 215 5.86 17.87 -20.77
C THR A 215 7.09 17.62 -19.91
N ILE A 216 8.29 17.87 -20.45
CA ILE A 216 9.55 17.74 -19.72
C ILE A 216 9.57 18.71 -18.51
N LEU A 217 9.19 19.99 -18.71
CA LEU A 217 9.14 20.95 -17.61
C LEU A 217 8.18 20.51 -16.50
N LYS A 218 6.99 20.03 -16.85
CA LYS A 218 6.02 19.49 -15.88
C LYS A 218 6.54 18.25 -15.14
N TYR A 219 7.28 17.40 -15.85
CA TYR A 219 7.93 16.24 -15.25
C TYR A 219 8.97 16.67 -14.20
N PHE A 220 9.82 17.64 -14.52
CA PHE A 220 10.78 18.19 -13.56
C PHE A 220 10.10 18.76 -12.31
N ILE A 221 8.99 19.48 -12.47
CA ILE A 221 8.21 19.97 -11.31
C ILE A 221 7.66 18.79 -10.50
N ALA A 222 7.14 17.74 -11.15
CA ALA A 222 6.63 16.55 -10.46
C ALA A 222 7.74 15.80 -9.71
N VAL A 223 8.91 15.67 -10.31
CA VAL A 223 10.11 15.10 -9.66
C VAL A 223 10.56 15.96 -8.48
N THR A 224 10.54 17.30 -8.61
CA THR A 224 10.84 18.20 -7.50
C THR A 224 9.87 17.99 -6.33
N VAL A 225 8.57 17.85 -6.59
CA VAL A 225 7.58 17.54 -5.55
C VAL A 225 7.90 16.21 -4.84
N PHE A 226 8.24 15.18 -5.59
CA PHE A 226 8.69 13.90 -5.03
C PHE A 226 9.93 14.07 -4.16
N LEU A 227 10.96 14.78 -4.63
CA LEU A 227 12.21 15.01 -3.90
C LEU A 227 11.99 15.85 -2.63
N LEU A 228 11.10 16.83 -2.66
CA LEU A 228 10.74 17.65 -1.49
C LEU A 228 10.08 16.82 -0.37
N ILE A 229 9.55 15.65 -0.67
CA ILE A 229 8.97 14.74 0.33
C ILE A 229 10.04 13.81 0.88
N ILE A 230 10.86 13.18 0.01
CA ILE A 230 11.77 12.13 0.44
C ILE A 230 13.07 12.67 1.03
N ILE A 231 13.61 13.81 0.51
CA ILE A 231 14.90 14.34 0.96
C ILE A 231 14.85 14.79 2.42
N PRO A 232 13.90 15.64 2.87
CA PRO A 232 13.85 16.06 4.27
C PRO A 232 13.68 14.87 5.22
N TRP A 233 12.87 13.88 4.83
CA TRP A 233 12.68 12.67 5.62
C TRP A 233 13.96 11.83 5.72
N GLY A 234 14.66 11.61 4.59
CA GLY A 234 15.91 10.88 4.55
C GLY A 234 17.03 11.57 5.32
N MET A 235 17.16 12.90 5.19
CA MET A 235 18.14 13.69 5.95
C MET A 235 17.90 13.57 7.45
N MET A 236 16.67 13.80 7.90
CA MET A 236 16.31 13.71 9.32
C MET A 236 16.58 12.32 9.90
N LYS A 237 16.36 11.26 9.11
CA LYS A 237 16.67 9.91 9.53
C LYS A 237 18.19 9.63 9.52
N THR A 238 18.91 10.11 8.52
CA THR A 238 20.37 9.95 8.42
C THR A 238 21.08 10.60 9.60
N ASP A 239 20.66 11.80 9.99
CA ASP A 239 21.26 12.55 11.12
C ASP A 239 21.10 11.79 12.45
N LEU A 240 19.99 11.05 12.62
CA LEU A 240 19.68 10.34 13.86
C LEU A 240 20.21 8.91 13.90
N THR A 241 20.21 8.21 12.75
CA THR A 241 20.48 6.76 12.69
C THR A 241 21.68 6.37 11.81
N GLY A 242 22.27 7.33 11.13
CA GLY A 242 23.38 7.09 10.17
C GLY A 242 22.93 6.47 8.83
N SER A 243 21.61 6.28 8.62
CA SER A 243 21.07 5.71 7.38
C SER A 243 19.75 6.39 7.00
N ASP A 244 19.57 6.69 5.72
CA ASP A 244 18.32 7.27 5.20
C ASP A 244 17.12 6.30 5.24
N GLY A 245 17.39 5.00 5.41
CA GLY A 245 16.36 3.96 5.52
C GLY A 245 15.54 3.70 4.25
N MET A 246 15.83 4.38 3.16
CA MET A 246 15.12 4.25 1.87
C MET A 246 16.09 3.85 0.76
N VAL A 247 16.91 4.79 0.26
CA VAL A 247 17.87 4.52 -0.83
C VAL A 247 18.90 3.48 -0.38
N THR A 248 19.43 3.62 0.83
CA THR A 248 20.37 2.66 1.41
C THR A 248 19.79 1.23 1.43
N ASN A 249 18.51 1.07 1.77
CA ASN A 249 17.89 -0.26 1.81
C ASN A 249 17.57 -0.82 0.41
N VAL A 250 17.20 0.02 -0.55
CA VAL A 250 16.99 -0.43 -1.95
C VAL A 250 18.32 -0.89 -2.57
N VAL A 251 19.42 -0.19 -2.30
CA VAL A 251 20.73 -0.47 -2.90
C VAL A 251 21.47 -1.57 -2.13
N ASN A 252 21.56 -1.45 -0.81
CA ASN A 252 22.38 -2.33 0.02
C ASN A 252 21.62 -3.54 0.56
N GLY A 253 20.28 -3.47 0.68
CA GLY A 253 19.47 -4.57 1.22
C GLY A 253 19.69 -5.89 0.51
N PRO A 254 19.59 -5.96 -0.83
CA PRO A 254 19.89 -7.18 -1.59
C PRO A 254 21.32 -7.69 -1.39
N ILE A 255 22.30 -6.79 -1.32
CA ILE A 255 23.72 -7.13 -1.13
C ILE A 255 23.97 -7.67 0.29
N TYR A 256 23.39 -7.02 1.30
CA TYR A 256 23.50 -7.45 2.69
C TYR A 256 22.92 -8.86 2.89
N TYR A 257 21.69 -9.10 2.41
CA TYR A 257 21.06 -10.43 2.51
C TYR A 257 21.84 -11.50 1.75
N SER A 258 22.45 -11.17 0.62
CA SER A 258 23.26 -12.12 -0.13
C SER A 258 24.56 -12.48 0.59
N ASN A 259 25.21 -11.51 1.23
CA ASN A 259 26.44 -11.73 1.99
C ASN A 259 26.19 -12.56 3.26
N VAL A 260 25.05 -12.36 3.93
CA VAL A 260 24.67 -13.17 5.11
C VAL A 260 24.38 -14.64 4.74
N ILE A 261 23.87 -14.87 3.54
CA ILE A 261 23.53 -16.23 3.08
C ILE A 261 24.73 -16.94 2.43
N ASN A 262 25.68 -16.19 1.86
CA ASN A 262 26.80 -16.75 1.06
C ASN A 262 28.12 -16.02 1.34
N GLU A 263 28.74 -16.25 2.49
CA GLU A 263 30.02 -15.61 2.89
C GLU A 263 31.20 -15.79 1.91
N ASN A 264 31.07 -16.64 0.86
CA ASN A 264 32.16 -17.03 -0.05
C ASN A 264 31.85 -16.92 -1.56
N GLN A 265 30.86 -16.13 -2.00
CA GLN A 265 30.53 -16.03 -3.42
C GLN A 265 30.95 -14.71 -4.07
N ASP A 266 31.37 -14.78 -5.35
CA ASP A 266 31.69 -13.64 -6.19
C ASP A 266 30.47 -12.68 -6.30
N PRO A 267 30.62 -11.35 -6.08
CA PRO A 267 29.54 -10.36 -6.15
C PRO A 267 28.69 -10.41 -7.44
N ASN A 268 29.28 -10.74 -8.58
CA ASN A 268 28.57 -10.85 -9.85
C ASN A 268 27.65 -12.07 -9.90
N SER A 269 28.07 -13.19 -9.32
CA SER A 269 27.22 -14.41 -9.24
C SER A 269 26.05 -14.20 -8.29
N VAL A 270 26.22 -13.37 -7.27
CA VAL A 270 25.17 -13.00 -6.30
C VAL A 270 24.06 -12.20 -6.96
N ILE A 271 24.38 -11.19 -7.76
CA ILE A 271 23.38 -10.36 -8.46
C ILE A 271 22.56 -11.22 -9.43
N ILE A 272 23.22 -12.09 -10.21
CA ILE A 272 22.54 -12.99 -11.16
C ILE A 272 21.63 -13.97 -10.41
N ASN A 273 22.07 -14.54 -9.29
CA ASN A 273 21.27 -15.43 -8.47
C ASN A 273 20.08 -14.71 -7.82
N LEU A 274 20.25 -13.47 -7.35
CA LEU A 274 19.15 -12.64 -6.82
C LEU A 274 18.10 -12.37 -7.89
N ILE A 275 18.50 -11.99 -9.11
CA ILE A 275 17.57 -11.76 -10.22
C ILE A 275 16.84 -13.06 -10.57
N LYS A 276 17.56 -14.17 -10.72
CA LYS A 276 16.98 -15.49 -11.04
C LYS A 276 16.00 -15.95 -9.96
N THR A 277 16.40 -15.83 -8.68
CA THR A 277 15.55 -16.20 -7.54
C THR A 277 14.35 -15.26 -7.43
N GLY A 278 14.54 -13.96 -7.65
CA GLY A 278 13.47 -12.97 -7.66
C GLY A 278 12.42 -13.27 -8.74
N ILE A 279 12.86 -13.55 -9.98
CA ILE A 279 11.96 -13.93 -11.08
C ILE A 279 11.24 -15.25 -10.77
N THR A 280 11.97 -16.26 -10.28
CA THR A 280 11.38 -17.57 -9.91
C THR A 280 10.33 -17.40 -8.82
N ASN A 281 10.62 -16.63 -7.78
CA ASN A 281 9.69 -16.37 -6.69
C ASN A 281 8.49 -15.55 -7.16
N MET A 282 8.67 -14.57 -8.04
CA MET A 282 7.57 -13.81 -8.64
C MET A 282 6.57 -14.76 -9.33
N PHE A 283 7.05 -15.70 -10.16
CA PHE A 283 6.16 -16.67 -10.81
C PHE A 283 5.51 -17.64 -9.81
N LYS A 284 6.25 -18.10 -8.78
CA LYS A 284 5.68 -18.94 -7.72
C LYS A 284 4.57 -18.22 -6.96
N PHE A 285 4.80 -16.96 -6.55
CA PHE A 285 3.81 -16.17 -5.82
C PHE A 285 2.60 -15.80 -6.68
N LEU A 286 2.80 -15.48 -7.96
CA LEU A 286 1.70 -15.29 -8.91
C LEU A 286 0.89 -16.58 -9.05
N GLY A 287 1.53 -17.74 -9.19
CA GLY A 287 0.87 -19.04 -9.22
C GLY A 287 0.07 -19.31 -7.94
N LEU A 288 0.69 -19.13 -6.77
CA LEU A 288 0.05 -19.35 -5.47
C LEU A 288 -1.09 -18.36 -5.18
N SER A 289 -1.02 -17.14 -5.68
CA SER A 289 -2.10 -16.14 -5.49
C SER A 289 -3.28 -16.33 -6.44
N THR A 290 -3.05 -16.94 -7.62
CA THR A 290 -4.10 -17.19 -8.63
C THR A 290 -4.71 -18.59 -8.52
N LEU A 291 -3.92 -19.60 -8.11
CA LEU A 291 -4.39 -20.99 -7.94
C LEU A 291 -5.56 -21.14 -6.96
N PRO A 292 -5.61 -20.48 -5.78
CA PRO A 292 -6.78 -20.59 -4.90
C PRO A 292 -8.07 -20.09 -5.55
N LEU A 293 -8.00 -19.08 -6.42
CA LEU A 293 -9.16 -18.61 -7.19
C LEU A 293 -9.56 -19.62 -8.27
N LEU A 294 -8.61 -20.35 -8.85
CA LEU A 294 -8.86 -21.38 -9.85
C LEU A 294 -9.35 -22.69 -9.24
N THR A 295 -8.90 -23.06 -8.04
CA THR A 295 -9.37 -24.27 -7.33
C THR A 295 -10.83 -24.16 -6.91
N PHE A 296 -11.36 -22.97 -6.67
CA PHE A 296 -12.80 -22.77 -6.45
C PHE A 296 -13.64 -22.87 -7.74
N LEU A 297 -13.01 -22.80 -8.91
CA LEU A 297 -13.68 -22.89 -10.22
C LEU A 297 -13.63 -24.30 -10.83
N ILE A 298 -12.86 -25.22 -10.23
CA ILE A 298 -12.82 -26.63 -10.65
C ILE A 298 -13.85 -27.37 -9.77
N PRO A 299 -15.01 -27.76 -10.29
CA PRO A 299 -15.93 -28.61 -9.54
C PRO A 299 -15.23 -29.94 -9.24
N LEU A 300 -15.21 -30.29 -7.95
CA LEU A 300 -14.78 -31.59 -7.46
C LEU A 300 -15.67 -32.69 -8.02
#